data_0c20139fd6956c3657b9f07857837b6b
#
_entry.id   0c20139fd6956c3657b9f07857837b6b
#
_cell.length_a   1.000
_cell.length_b   1.000
_cell.length_c   1.000
_cell.angle_alpha   90.00
_cell.angle_beta   90.00
_cell.angle_gamma   90.00
#
_symmetry.space_group_name_H-M   'P 1'
#
loop_
_entity.id
_entity.type
_entity.pdbx_description
1 polymer ?
#
loop_
_entity_poly.entity_id
_entity_poly.type
_entity_poly.pdbx_seq_one_letter_code
_entity_poly.pdbx_strand_id
1 'polypeptide(L)'
;MFRTRGRQRKQFVLLVLLAARWAPGVELWSDDERGSRGDLDVAGKVTSLASNAPSDPLLFPEDFSRTTLTRLRLGLDVRHNDWMDSELAYEQRARWISGGTGLGAGGSVLPADAKAPFRITQLDWEIAADDDFSYRHEIDRALVALHPAWGDVTIGRQAIGLGRGTLFSAVDVFSPFSPLEVDREWRRGVDAFRAEYRLSTTSSAESITAFGETWEQSAWLGRFRGYLGDIDGSLIFGQRAEDFMVGTTFSAIVGEAEVHGELALFDTPEAQPDGTLWGGDHLATKLVMGSSYTFNVGNGLTLLGEYHYCDFGVKDAEDILLRLQDPDFQKRYLRGDTQILGREALAAQLSYPFNEAVNGGFLVLANPTDGSGVLSPSLRLDLDRNITLTTNTFIPWGAEPKNGQLRSVYGASPVSLFIQAAVYY
;
A
#
# COMPACT_ATOMS: atom_id res chain seq x y z
N MET A 1 -14.59 -35.84 10.29
CA MET A 1 -13.91 -34.89 9.43
C MET A 1 -13.56 -33.54 10.10
N PHE A 2 -14.27 -33.12 11.16
CA PHE A 2 -14.05 -31.84 11.87
C PHE A 2 -12.83 -31.77 12.81
N ARG A 3 -12.28 -32.89 13.27
CA ARG A 3 -11.17 -32.91 14.23
C ARG A 3 -9.77 -32.69 13.63
N THR A 4 -9.58 -32.89 12.33
CA THR A 4 -8.30 -32.70 11.65
C THR A 4 -8.02 -31.24 11.26
N ARG A 5 -9.08 -30.46 10.94
CA ARG A 5 -9.00 -29.04 10.56
C ARG A 5 -8.48 -28.15 11.71
N GLY A 6 -8.93 -28.37 12.94
CA GLY A 6 -8.45 -27.60 14.11
C GLY A 6 -6.99 -27.86 14.50
N ARG A 7 -6.43 -28.99 14.07
CA ARG A 7 -5.04 -29.35 14.38
C ARG A 7 -4.05 -28.69 13.41
N GLN A 8 -4.40 -28.56 12.15
CA GLN A 8 -3.59 -27.81 11.15
C GLN A 8 -3.58 -26.30 11.43
N ARG A 9 -4.73 -25.71 11.84
CA ARG A 9 -4.83 -24.30 12.24
C ARG A 9 -3.90 -23.97 13.42
N LYS A 10 -3.85 -24.84 14.44
CA LYS A 10 -2.96 -24.66 15.61
C LYS A 10 -1.49 -24.87 15.27
N GLN A 11 -1.18 -25.75 14.31
CA GLN A 11 0.20 -26.02 13.90
C GLN A 11 0.81 -24.88 13.09
N PHE A 12 0.00 -24.17 12.24
CA PHE A 12 0.49 -23.04 11.46
C PHE A 12 0.83 -21.83 12.36
N VAL A 13 -0.06 -21.49 13.30
CA VAL A 13 0.20 -20.42 14.29
C VAL A 13 1.41 -20.76 15.16
N LEU A 14 1.58 -22.04 15.51
CA LEU A 14 2.72 -22.50 16.29
C LEU A 14 4.04 -22.45 15.50
N LEU A 15 4.01 -22.68 14.19
CA LEU A 15 5.20 -22.61 13.32
C LEU A 15 5.70 -21.16 13.16
N VAL A 16 4.81 -20.19 13.05
CA VAL A 16 5.18 -18.76 13.00
C VAL A 16 5.75 -18.31 14.35
N LEU A 17 5.18 -18.78 15.47
CA LEU A 17 5.68 -18.47 16.81
C LEU A 17 6.98 -19.24 17.17
N LEU A 18 7.23 -20.40 16.56
CA LEU A 18 8.46 -21.17 16.74
C LEU A 18 9.62 -20.64 15.89
N ALA A 19 9.36 -20.07 14.71
CA ALA A 19 10.36 -19.32 13.95
C ALA A 19 10.90 -18.14 14.76
N ALA A 20 10.10 -17.60 15.69
CA ALA A 20 10.43 -16.50 16.58
C ALA A 20 11.54 -16.77 17.63
N ARG A 21 12.22 -17.90 17.60
CA ARG A 21 13.32 -18.23 18.55
C ARG A 21 14.72 -18.21 17.93
N TRP A 22 14.85 -17.90 16.63
CA TRP A 22 16.13 -17.91 15.92
C TRP A 22 16.58 -16.48 15.58
N ALA A 23 17.85 -16.24 15.59
CA ALA A 23 18.59 -14.99 15.66
C ALA A 23 18.26 -13.92 14.57
N PRO A 24 18.65 -12.61 14.77
CA PRO A 24 18.46 -11.54 13.79
C PRO A 24 19.20 -11.83 12.49
N GLY A 25 18.66 -11.40 11.34
CA GLY A 25 19.13 -11.56 9.98
C GLY A 25 20.38 -12.44 9.84
N VAL A 26 20.21 -13.71 9.41
CA VAL A 26 21.31 -14.67 9.45
C VAL A 26 22.26 -14.37 8.30
N GLU A 27 23.44 -13.84 8.58
CA GLU A 27 24.54 -13.86 7.61
C GLU A 27 24.85 -15.33 7.26
N LEU A 28 24.57 -15.71 6.01
CA LEU A 28 24.82 -17.06 5.52
C LEU A 28 26.27 -17.25 5.14
N TRP A 29 26.89 -16.25 4.55
CA TRP A 29 28.32 -16.18 4.21
C TRP A 29 28.75 -14.73 4.00
N SER A 30 30.07 -14.50 4.18
CA SER A 30 30.77 -13.28 3.83
C SER A 30 32.16 -13.64 3.28
N ASP A 31 32.52 -13.08 2.14
CA ASP A 31 33.85 -13.24 1.52
C ASP A 31 34.37 -11.83 1.17
N ASP A 32 35.18 -11.29 2.08
CA ASP A 32 35.74 -9.95 1.97
C ASP A 32 36.66 -9.78 0.76
N GLU A 33 37.33 -10.87 0.29
CA GLU A 33 38.23 -10.82 -0.86
C GLU A 33 37.44 -10.60 -2.18
N ARG A 34 36.20 -11.15 -2.24
CA ARG A 34 35.34 -11.03 -3.40
C ARG A 34 34.27 -9.96 -3.24
N GLY A 35 34.15 -9.36 -2.05
CA GLY A 35 33.08 -8.43 -1.71
C GLY A 35 31.70 -9.07 -1.75
N SER A 36 31.61 -10.41 -1.58
CA SER A 36 30.33 -11.12 -1.64
C SER A 36 29.77 -11.41 -0.25
N ARG A 37 28.44 -11.27 -0.09
CA ARG A 37 27.72 -11.50 1.16
C ARG A 37 26.32 -12.01 0.86
N GLY A 38 25.83 -12.92 1.70
CA GLY A 38 24.45 -13.39 1.65
C GLY A 38 23.79 -13.31 3.02
N ASP A 39 22.64 -12.63 3.09
CA ASP A 39 21.85 -12.43 4.29
C ASP A 39 20.46 -13.06 4.12
N LEU A 40 19.98 -13.75 5.14
CA LEU A 40 18.63 -14.33 5.21
C LEU A 40 17.82 -13.58 6.27
N ASP A 41 16.76 -12.94 5.85
CA ASP A 41 15.79 -12.28 6.72
C ASP A 41 14.53 -13.14 6.87
N VAL A 42 14.03 -13.23 8.10
CA VAL A 42 12.80 -13.95 8.41
C VAL A 42 11.86 -13.02 9.17
N ALA A 43 10.67 -12.81 8.63
CA ALA A 43 9.65 -12.01 9.31
C ALA A 43 8.34 -12.78 9.43
N GLY A 44 7.75 -12.78 10.62
CA GLY A 44 6.47 -13.38 10.93
C GLY A 44 5.49 -12.35 11.47
N LYS A 45 4.27 -12.27 10.90
CA LYS A 45 3.22 -11.37 11.37
C LYS A 45 1.92 -12.14 11.60
N VAL A 46 1.27 -11.83 12.71
CA VAL A 46 -0.11 -12.29 13.00
C VAL A 46 -0.97 -11.06 13.21
N THR A 47 -1.97 -10.90 12.37
CA THR A 47 -2.89 -9.76 12.38
C THR A 47 -4.30 -10.24 12.66
N SER A 48 -5.02 -9.56 13.52
CA SER A 48 -6.46 -9.76 13.76
C SER A 48 -7.19 -8.45 13.56
N LEU A 49 -8.22 -8.48 12.73
CA LEU A 49 -9.15 -7.38 12.52
C LEU A 49 -10.54 -7.85 12.95
N ALA A 50 -11.10 -7.21 13.97
CA ALA A 50 -12.49 -7.40 14.39
C ALA A 50 -13.30 -6.17 13.98
N SER A 51 -14.44 -6.37 13.37
CA SER A 51 -15.24 -5.31 12.77
C SER A 51 -16.71 -5.47 13.11
N ASN A 52 -17.37 -4.34 13.42
CA ASN A 52 -18.80 -4.26 13.64
C ASN A 52 -19.43 -3.33 12.61
N ALA A 53 -20.22 -3.88 11.71
CA ALA A 53 -20.85 -3.16 10.61
C ALA A 53 -22.04 -2.30 11.08
N PRO A 54 -22.38 -1.22 10.35
CA PRO A 54 -23.62 -0.49 10.59
C PRO A 54 -24.85 -1.34 10.30
N SER A 55 -25.99 -0.97 10.90
CA SER A 55 -27.22 -1.74 10.85
C SER A 55 -27.99 -1.57 9.53
N ASP A 56 -27.59 -2.31 8.49
CA ASP A 56 -28.35 -2.46 7.23
C ASP A 56 -28.30 -3.93 6.78
N PRO A 57 -29.33 -4.76 7.03
CA PRO A 57 -29.30 -6.18 6.71
C PRO A 57 -29.19 -6.53 5.22
N LEU A 58 -29.44 -5.58 4.31
CA LEU A 58 -29.29 -5.79 2.88
C LEU A 58 -27.84 -5.69 2.44
N LEU A 59 -27.04 -4.84 3.09
CA LEU A 59 -25.60 -4.69 2.81
C LEU A 59 -24.75 -5.53 3.77
N PHE A 60 -25.19 -5.70 5.00
CA PHE A 60 -24.47 -6.39 6.07
C PHE A 60 -25.39 -7.43 6.73
N PRO A 61 -25.51 -8.64 6.14
CA PRO A 61 -26.34 -9.70 6.73
C PRO A 61 -25.84 -10.15 8.11
N GLU A 62 -24.57 -9.95 8.40
CA GLU A 62 -23.93 -10.21 9.69
C GLU A 62 -23.29 -8.92 10.20
N ASP A 63 -23.67 -8.53 11.43
CA ASP A 63 -23.17 -7.28 12.06
C ASP A 63 -21.69 -7.37 12.44
N PHE A 64 -21.23 -8.56 12.82
CA PHE A 64 -19.87 -8.77 13.31
C PHE A 64 -19.07 -9.67 12.38
N SER A 65 -17.83 -9.23 12.08
CA SER A 65 -16.86 -10.04 11.34
C SER A 65 -15.50 -10.03 12.01
N ARG A 66 -14.74 -11.09 11.77
CA ARG A 66 -13.34 -11.18 12.21
C ARG A 66 -12.50 -11.78 11.11
N THR A 67 -11.42 -11.09 10.78
CA THR A 67 -10.37 -11.60 9.88
C THR A 67 -9.08 -11.80 10.68
N THR A 68 -8.47 -12.97 10.55
CA THR A 68 -7.12 -13.23 11.06
C THR A 68 -6.21 -13.55 9.88
N LEU A 69 -5.13 -12.79 9.75
CA LEU A 69 -4.13 -12.95 8.69
C LEU A 69 -2.80 -13.32 9.34
N THR A 70 -2.19 -14.40 8.90
CA THR A 70 -0.82 -14.77 9.26
C THR A 70 0.06 -14.67 8.03
N ARG A 71 1.20 -13.99 8.16
CA ARG A 71 2.20 -13.83 7.11
C ARG A 71 3.54 -14.34 7.62
N LEU A 72 4.23 -15.13 6.81
CA LEU A 72 5.62 -15.52 7.01
C LEU A 72 6.38 -15.11 5.74
N ARG A 73 7.40 -14.30 5.88
CA ARG A 73 8.26 -13.85 4.78
C ARG A 73 9.69 -14.30 5.01
N LEU A 74 10.28 -14.87 3.98
CA LEU A 74 11.69 -15.24 3.91
C LEU A 74 12.34 -14.39 2.83
N GLY A 75 13.29 -13.54 3.20
CA GLY A 75 14.08 -12.69 2.29
C GLY A 75 15.50 -13.23 2.19
N LEU A 76 16.02 -13.35 0.99
CA LEU A 76 17.42 -13.66 0.72
C LEU A 76 18.00 -12.52 -0.09
N ASP A 77 18.93 -11.78 0.52
CA ASP A 77 19.67 -10.70 -0.09
C ASP A 77 21.11 -11.15 -0.34
N VAL A 78 21.56 -11.07 -1.58
CA VAL A 78 22.89 -11.51 -1.97
C VAL A 78 23.62 -10.37 -2.69
N ARG A 79 24.68 -9.87 -2.06
CA ARG A 79 25.69 -9.08 -2.76
C ARG A 79 26.70 -10.03 -3.39
N HIS A 80 26.77 -10.04 -4.72
CA HIS A 80 27.72 -10.88 -5.45
C HIS A 80 29.10 -10.22 -5.54
N ASN A 81 29.12 -8.90 -5.65
CA ASN A 81 30.31 -8.04 -5.72
C ASN A 81 29.86 -6.56 -5.69
N ASP A 82 30.79 -5.62 -5.89
CA ASP A 82 30.52 -4.17 -5.82
C ASP A 82 29.59 -3.64 -6.92
N TRP A 83 29.29 -4.43 -7.95
CA TRP A 83 28.46 -3.99 -9.08
C TRP A 83 27.19 -4.84 -9.31
N MET A 84 26.94 -5.89 -8.53
CA MET A 84 25.81 -6.79 -8.72
C MET A 84 25.24 -7.31 -7.40
N ASP A 85 23.95 -7.08 -7.19
CA ASP A 85 23.14 -7.60 -6.08
C ASP A 85 21.95 -8.41 -6.61
N SER A 86 21.41 -9.29 -5.80
CA SER A 86 20.14 -9.99 -6.07
C SER A 86 19.30 -10.13 -4.81
N GLU A 87 17.97 -10.09 -4.98
CA GLU A 87 16.98 -10.27 -3.91
C GLU A 87 15.97 -11.35 -4.32
N LEU A 88 15.66 -12.24 -3.38
CA LEU A 88 14.56 -13.18 -3.48
C LEU A 88 13.70 -13.09 -2.22
N ALA A 89 12.40 -12.85 -2.35
CA ALA A 89 11.50 -12.90 -1.20
C ALA A 89 10.30 -13.81 -1.47
N TYR A 90 10.13 -14.76 -0.58
CA TYR A 90 9.05 -15.73 -0.55
C TYR A 90 8.13 -15.47 0.63
N GLU A 91 6.83 -15.46 0.38
CA GLU A 91 5.82 -15.19 1.39
C GLU A 91 4.78 -16.32 1.46
N GLN A 92 4.38 -16.67 2.67
CA GLN A 92 3.23 -17.51 2.96
C GLN A 92 2.17 -16.67 3.65
N ARG A 93 0.92 -16.77 3.19
CA ARG A 93 -0.23 -16.08 3.77
C ARG A 93 -1.34 -17.08 4.09
N ALA A 94 -1.82 -17.05 5.32
CA ALA A 94 -3.03 -17.77 5.70
C ALA A 94 -4.05 -16.77 6.26
N ARG A 95 -5.25 -16.78 5.71
CA ARG A 95 -6.35 -15.90 6.09
C ARG A 95 -7.54 -16.71 6.56
N TRP A 96 -8.08 -16.35 7.69
CA TRP A 96 -9.35 -16.87 8.24
C TRP A 96 -10.33 -15.72 8.33
N ILE A 97 -11.54 -15.93 7.82
CA ILE A 97 -12.63 -14.97 7.87
C ILE A 97 -13.79 -15.64 8.62
N SER A 98 -14.41 -14.93 9.55
CA SER A 98 -15.67 -15.33 10.17
C SER A 98 -16.61 -14.15 10.12
N GLY A 99 -17.85 -14.37 9.74
CA GLY A 99 -18.85 -13.32 9.51
C GLY A 99 -18.67 -12.66 8.12
N GLY A 100 -19.61 -11.80 7.77
CA GLY A 100 -19.63 -11.10 6.48
C GLY A 100 -18.47 -10.12 6.35
N THR A 101 -17.93 -9.99 5.14
CA THR A 101 -16.98 -8.92 4.82
C THR A 101 -17.76 -7.65 4.52
N GLY A 102 -17.74 -6.68 5.44
CA GLY A 102 -18.38 -5.39 5.21
C GLY A 102 -17.74 -4.63 4.03
N LEU A 103 -18.58 -3.96 3.24
CA LEU A 103 -18.15 -3.02 2.21
C LEU A 103 -17.57 -1.77 2.88
N GLY A 104 -16.29 -1.79 3.24
CA GLY A 104 -15.60 -0.60 3.72
C GLY A 104 -15.36 0.38 2.57
N ALA A 105 -16.15 1.46 2.48
CA ALA A 105 -15.98 2.49 1.45
C ALA A 105 -14.67 3.29 1.58
N GLY A 106 -13.98 3.19 2.71
CA GLY A 106 -12.77 3.94 3.06
C GLY A 106 -11.44 3.33 2.63
N GLY A 107 -11.45 2.27 1.83
CA GLY A 107 -10.25 1.54 1.49
C GLY A 107 -9.98 0.34 2.41
N SER A 108 -9.03 -0.52 2.04
CA SER A 108 -8.71 -1.72 2.78
C SER A 108 -7.76 -1.43 3.93
N VAL A 109 -8.11 -1.90 5.13
CA VAL A 109 -7.23 -1.88 6.31
C VAL A 109 -6.18 -3.00 6.23
N LEU A 110 -6.51 -4.11 5.58
CA LEU A 110 -5.63 -5.25 5.37
C LEU A 110 -5.12 -5.28 3.92
N PRO A 111 -3.93 -5.87 3.68
CA PRO A 111 -3.43 -6.08 2.33
C PRO A 111 -4.45 -6.81 1.44
N ALA A 112 -4.61 -6.33 0.20
CA ALA A 112 -5.53 -6.95 -0.74
C ALA A 112 -5.07 -8.36 -1.15
N ASP A 113 -6.03 -9.28 -1.31
CA ASP A 113 -5.80 -10.61 -1.89
C ASP A 113 -5.95 -10.64 -3.42
N ALA A 114 -6.28 -9.50 -4.02
CA ALA A 114 -6.40 -9.39 -5.48
C ALA A 114 -5.06 -9.66 -6.17
N LYS A 115 -5.12 -10.12 -7.42
CA LYS A 115 -3.93 -10.26 -8.27
C LYS A 115 -3.19 -8.92 -8.34
N ALA A 116 -1.87 -8.95 -8.23
CA ALA A 116 -1.07 -7.74 -8.42
C ALA A 116 -1.05 -7.36 -9.90
N PRO A 117 -1.28 -6.09 -10.25
CA PRO A 117 -1.09 -5.60 -11.61
C PRO A 117 0.40 -5.68 -12.01
N PHE A 118 0.67 -5.57 -13.29
CA PHE A 118 2.04 -5.54 -13.84
C PHE A 118 2.89 -6.73 -13.42
N ARG A 119 2.35 -7.94 -13.63
CA ARG A 119 3.06 -9.22 -13.47
C ARG A 119 2.83 -10.08 -14.71
N ILE A 120 3.90 -10.59 -15.31
CA ILE A 120 3.86 -11.54 -16.44
C ILE A 120 3.16 -12.83 -15.99
N THR A 121 3.51 -13.26 -14.77
CA THR A 121 2.84 -14.38 -14.10
C THR A 121 2.76 -14.08 -12.60
N GLN A 122 1.71 -14.51 -11.94
CA GLN A 122 1.51 -14.12 -10.54
C GLN A 122 2.55 -14.74 -9.59
N LEU A 123 3.10 -15.93 -9.90
CA LEU A 123 3.96 -16.71 -8.98
C LEU A 123 3.33 -16.81 -7.59
N ASP A 124 2.05 -17.05 -7.58
CA ASP A 124 1.17 -17.11 -6.42
C ASP A 124 0.38 -18.42 -6.55
N TRP A 125 0.48 -19.28 -5.53
CA TRP A 125 -0.14 -20.60 -5.52
C TRP A 125 -1.12 -20.66 -4.36
N GLU A 126 -2.39 -20.86 -4.67
CA GLU A 126 -3.38 -21.20 -3.69
C GLU A 126 -3.26 -22.68 -3.35
N ILE A 127 -2.90 -22.97 -2.10
CA ILE A 127 -2.69 -24.32 -1.60
C ILE A 127 -3.97 -24.90 -1.02
N ALA A 128 -4.76 -24.06 -0.38
CA ALA A 128 -6.06 -24.43 0.18
C ALA A 128 -6.97 -23.20 0.25
N ALA A 129 -8.22 -23.38 -0.15
CA ALA A 129 -9.28 -22.38 0.04
C ALA A 129 -10.57 -23.08 0.42
N ASP A 130 -11.30 -22.49 1.34
CA ASP A 130 -12.67 -22.80 1.75
C ASP A 130 -13.42 -21.46 1.90
N ASP A 131 -14.68 -21.47 2.20
CA ASP A 131 -15.50 -20.26 2.36
C ASP A 131 -14.97 -19.28 3.41
N ASP A 132 -14.31 -19.80 4.46
CA ASP A 132 -13.81 -19.02 5.60
C ASP A 132 -12.27 -19.06 5.74
N PHE A 133 -11.56 -19.67 4.79
CA PHE A 133 -10.11 -19.87 4.90
C PHE A 133 -9.43 -19.84 3.53
N SER A 134 -8.29 -19.13 3.44
CA SER A 134 -7.38 -19.23 2.30
C SER A 134 -5.93 -19.39 2.78
N TYR A 135 -5.15 -20.20 2.07
CA TYR A 135 -3.72 -20.39 2.28
C TYR A 135 -2.98 -20.32 0.95
N ARG A 136 -2.06 -19.39 0.85
CA ARG A 136 -1.36 -19.04 -0.39
C ARG A 136 0.13 -18.87 -0.15
N HIS A 137 0.90 -19.18 -1.19
CA HIS A 137 2.34 -18.93 -1.27
C HIS A 137 2.59 -17.95 -2.42
N GLU A 138 3.56 -17.08 -2.26
CA GLU A 138 3.89 -16.08 -3.27
C GLU A 138 5.40 -15.83 -3.32
N ILE A 139 5.96 -15.67 -4.52
CA ILE A 139 7.27 -15.03 -4.70
C ILE A 139 7.01 -13.55 -5.00
N ASP A 140 7.26 -12.71 -4.00
CA ASP A 140 6.99 -11.27 -4.07
C ASP A 140 8.20 -10.44 -4.55
N ARG A 141 9.42 -10.98 -4.44
CA ARG A 141 10.67 -10.42 -4.99
C ARG A 141 11.46 -11.50 -5.69
N ALA A 142 11.99 -11.19 -6.84
CA ALA A 142 12.96 -11.99 -7.58
C ALA A 142 13.66 -11.07 -8.59
N LEU A 143 14.78 -10.47 -8.19
CA LEU A 143 15.44 -9.45 -9.00
C LEU A 143 16.96 -9.58 -8.97
N VAL A 144 17.58 -9.00 -9.98
CA VAL A 144 19.01 -8.70 -10.05
C VAL A 144 19.18 -7.20 -10.28
N ALA A 145 20.02 -6.57 -9.48
CA ALA A 145 20.42 -5.18 -9.60
C ALA A 145 21.89 -5.10 -10.01
N LEU A 146 22.16 -4.26 -11.00
CA LEU A 146 23.49 -3.98 -11.53
C LEU A 146 23.81 -2.51 -11.31
N HIS A 147 25.03 -2.21 -10.89
CA HIS A 147 25.51 -0.88 -10.50
C HIS A 147 26.71 -0.43 -11.37
N PRO A 148 26.52 -0.25 -12.70
CA PRO A 148 27.57 0.31 -13.52
C PRO A 148 27.90 1.76 -13.12
N ALA A 149 29.08 2.26 -13.48
CA ALA A 149 29.53 3.60 -13.10
C ALA A 149 28.59 4.74 -13.53
N TRP A 150 27.76 4.52 -14.57
CA TRP A 150 26.84 5.51 -15.10
C TRP A 150 25.46 5.52 -14.42
N GLY A 151 25.10 4.51 -13.61
CA GLY A 151 23.75 4.44 -13.02
C GLY A 151 23.43 3.09 -12.42
N ASP A 152 22.17 2.72 -12.48
CA ASP A 152 21.63 1.49 -11.89
C ASP A 152 20.69 0.80 -12.88
N VAL A 153 20.71 -0.54 -12.95
CA VAL A 153 19.79 -1.34 -13.76
C VAL A 153 19.22 -2.46 -12.90
N THR A 154 17.91 -2.54 -12.80
CA THR A 154 17.22 -3.60 -12.03
C THR A 154 16.29 -4.37 -12.94
N ILE A 155 16.38 -5.70 -12.91
CA ILE A 155 15.58 -6.60 -13.74
C ILE A 155 14.91 -7.63 -12.85
N GLY A 156 13.62 -7.86 -13.05
CA GLY A 156 12.84 -8.87 -12.35
C GLY A 156 11.72 -8.29 -11.49
N ARG A 157 11.21 -9.09 -10.56
CA ARG A 157 10.11 -8.69 -9.66
C ARG A 157 10.63 -7.80 -8.54
N GLN A 158 10.21 -6.55 -8.54
CA GLN A 158 10.71 -5.49 -7.68
C GLN A 158 9.61 -4.56 -7.19
N ALA A 159 9.80 -3.91 -6.03
CA ALA A 159 8.91 -2.84 -5.57
C ALA A 159 9.28 -1.53 -6.27
N ILE A 160 8.28 -0.84 -6.83
CA ILE A 160 8.47 0.46 -7.46
C ILE A 160 7.50 1.45 -6.80
N GLY A 161 8.06 2.54 -6.27
CA GLY A 161 7.32 3.68 -5.73
C GLY A 161 7.81 4.96 -6.39
N LEU A 162 6.90 5.80 -6.87
CA LEU A 162 7.22 7.03 -7.59
C LEU A 162 6.83 8.29 -6.80
N GLY A 163 5.89 8.15 -5.87
CA GLY A 163 5.27 9.25 -5.14
C GLY A 163 6.11 9.81 -3.98
N ARG A 164 5.72 11.00 -3.55
CA ARG A 164 6.22 11.73 -2.37
C ARG A 164 5.19 11.83 -1.25
N GLY A 165 3.91 11.68 -1.57
CA GLY A 165 2.83 11.70 -0.60
C GLY A 165 2.97 10.57 0.41
N THR A 166 2.60 10.86 1.65
CA THR A 166 2.77 9.94 2.79
C THR A 166 1.55 9.02 2.96
N LEU A 167 0.34 9.58 2.85
CA LEU A 167 -0.92 8.86 2.97
C LEU A 167 -1.50 8.52 1.61
N PHE A 168 -1.40 9.46 0.67
CA PHE A 168 -1.88 9.33 -0.71
C PHE A 168 -0.75 9.48 -1.70
N SER A 169 -0.97 9.04 -2.94
CA SER A 169 -0.10 9.37 -4.05
C SER A 169 -0.88 9.53 -5.35
N ALA A 170 -0.55 10.57 -6.10
CA ALA A 170 -1.08 10.80 -7.44
C ALA A 170 -0.30 10.07 -8.52
N VAL A 171 1.02 9.91 -8.34
CA VAL A 171 1.94 9.35 -9.34
C VAL A 171 2.38 7.91 -9.04
N ASP A 172 2.05 7.36 -7.88
CA ASP A 172 2.37 5.97 -7.55
C ASP A 172 1.35 5.03 -8.21
N VAL A 173 1.73 4.53 -9.38
CA VAL A 173 0.81 3.85 -10.30
C VAL A 173 0.98 2.33 -10.36
N PHE A 174 1.94 1.77 -9.61
CA PHE A 174 2.21 0.34 -9.67
C PHE A 174 1.58 -0.45 -8.53
N SER A 175 1.76 -0.04 -7.29
CA SER A 175 1.22 -0.72 -6.11
C SER A 175 1.05 0.28 -4.95
N PRO A 176 0.16 1.28 -5.08
CA PRO A 176 -0.07 2.23 -4.00
C PRO A 176 -0.71 1.53 -2.80
N PHE A 177 -0.32 1.95 -1.59
CA PHE A 177 -1.01 1.51 -0.38
C PHE A 177 -2.35 2.24 -0.22
N SER A 178 -3.31 1.58 0.43
CA SER A 178 -4.51 2.26 0.91
C SER A 178 -4.16 3.22 2.06
N PRO A 179 -4.79 4.41 2.16
CA PRO A 179 -4.55 5.34 3.26
C PRO A 179 -4.89 4.77 4.64
N LEU A 180 -5.78 3.79 4.73
CA LEU A 180 -6.14 3.09 5.97
C LEU A 180 -5.37 1.79 6.20
N GLU A 181 -4.54 1.35 5.24
CA GLU A 181 -3.70 0.17 5.41
C GLU A 181 -2.66 0.40 6.49
N VAL A 182 -2.65 -0.47 7.52
CA VAL A 182 -1.74 -0.34 8.66
C VAL A 182 -0.36 -0.92 8.35
N ASP A 183 -0.33 -2.09 7.68
CA ASP A 183 0.91 -2.80 7.34
C ASP A 183 1.42 -2.36 5.97
N ARG A 184 2.16 -1.26 5.93
CA ARG A 184 2.77 -0.68 4.71
C ARG A 184 4.24 -1.05 4.53
N GLU A 185 4.73 -2.07 5.22
CA GLU A 185 6.14 -2.43 5.21
C GLU A 185 6.57 -3.03 3.87
N TRP A 186 5.76 -3.91 3.29
CA TRP A 186 6.11 -4.59 2.05
C TRP A 186 5.16 -4.22 0.92
N ARG A 187 5.64 -3.32 0.06
CA ARG A 187 4.97 -3.00 -1.20
C ARG A 187 5.03 -4.21 -2.13
N ARG A 188 3.92 -4.54 -2.77
CA ARG A 188 3.87 -5.67 -3.70
C ARG A 188 4.78 -5.45 -4.90
N GLY A 189 5.52 -6.50 -5.27
CA GLY A 189 6.43 -6.48 -6.41
C GLY A 189 5.70 -6.53 -7.75
N VAL A 190 6.27 -5.84 -8.73
CA VAL A 190 5.89 -5.86 -10.14
C VAL A 190 7.04 -6.39 -10.98
N ASP A 191 6.75 -7.10 -12.09
CA ASP A 191 7.77 -7.61 -13.01
C ASP A 191 8.23 -6.48 -13.92
N ALA A 192 9.47 -6.00 -13.76
CA ALA A 192 9.93 -4.81 -14.46
C ALA A 192 11.40 -4.88 -14.87
N PHE A 193 11.70 -4.12 -15.94
CA PHE A 193 13.03 -3.64 -16.27
C PHE A 193 13.10 -2.15 -15.91
N ARG A 194 14.09 -1.77 -15.14
CA ARG A 194 14.33 -0.40 -14.69
C ARG A 194 15.77 -0.03 -14.93
N ALA A 195 16.00 1.12 -15.56
CA ALA A 195 17.34 1.66 -15.81
C ALA A 195 17.38 3.14 -15.44
N GLU A 196 18.26 3.50 -14.52
CA GLU A 196 18.49 4.87 -14.08
C GLU A 196 19.88 5.33 -14.51
N TYR A 197 19.95 6.44 -15.25
CA TYR A 197 21.17 7.08 -15.66
C TYR A 197 21.42 8.34 -14.82
N ARG A 198 22.59 8.42 -14.19
CA ARG A 198 23.01 9.59 -13.39
C ARG A 198 23.47 10.70 -14.31
N LEU A 199 22.67 11.77 -14.41
CA LEU A 199 23.02 12.97 -15.21
C LEU A 199 24.01 13.86 -14.46
N SER A 200 23.85 13.96 -13.14
CA SER A 200 24.74 14.68 -12.23
C SER A 200 24.69 14.05 -10.83
N THR A 201 25.33 14.67 -9.85
CA THR A 201 25.24 14.25 -8.44
C THR A 201 23.83 14.41 -7.83
N THR A 202 22.99 15.24 -8.45
CA THR A 202 21.65 15.60 -7.94
C THR A 202 20.53 15.38 -8.96
N SER A 203 20.82 14.86 -10.14
CA SER A 203 19.83 14.63 -11.18
C SER A 203 20.02 13.30 -11.89
N SER A 204 18.91 12.68 -12.26
CA SER A 204 18.88 11.40 -12.98
C SER A 204 17.74 11.35 -14.01
N ALA A 205 17.93 10.50 -15.00
CA ALA A 205 16.90 10.09 -15.95
C ALA A 205 16.68 8.58 -15.81
N GLU A 206 15.43 8.17 -15.73
CA GLU A 206 15.05 6.79 -15.47
C GLU A 206 14.04 6.31 -16.51
N SER A 207 14.20 5.07 -16.96
CA SER A 207 13.23 4.34 -17.77
C SER A 207 12.71 3.13 -16.98
N ILE A 208 11.40 2.96 -16.94
CA ILE A 208 10.71 1.88 -16.26
C ILE A 208 9.80 1.19 -17.27
N THR A 209 10.00 -0.11 -17.47
CA THR A 209 9.05 -0.96 -18.23
C THR A 209 8.53 -2.02 -17.30
N ALA A 210 7.26 -1.93 -16.89
CA ALA A 210 6.59 -2.91 -16.06
C ALA A 210 5.67 -3.77 -16.94
N PHE A 211 5.78 -5.09 -16.81
CA PHE A 211 5.14 -6.05 -17.68
C PHE A 211 3.87 -6.60 -17.04
N GLY A 212 2.73 -6.52 -17.75
CA GLY A 212 1.49 -7.21 -17.42
C GLY A 212 1.40 -8.59 -18.08
N GLU A 213 0.25 -9.26 -17.92
CA GLU A 213 -0.04 -10.53 -18.61
C GLU A 213 -0.10 -10.34 -20.14
N THR A 214 -0.50 -9.15 -20.59
CA THR A 214 -0.48 -8.74 -22.01
C THR A 214 0.27 -7.41 -22.16
N TRP A 215 0.60 -7.06 -23.41
CA TRP A 215 1.26 -5.78 -23.69
C TRP A 215 0.37 -4.57 -23.34
N GLU A 216 -0.94 -4.68 -23.59
CA GLU A 216 -1.91 -3.62 -23.22
C GLU A 216 -2.06 -3.42 -21.72
N GLN A 217 -1.68 -4.40 -20.90
CA GLN A 217 -1.66 -4.32 -19.45
C GLN A 217 -0.30 -3.92 -18.89
N SER A 218 0.68 -3.68 -19.75
CA SER A 218 2.04 -3.29 -19.39
C SER A 218 2.16 -1.76 -19.27
N ALA A 219 3.25 -1.29 -18.68
CA ALA A 219 3.53 0.14 -18.59
C ALA A 219 4.98 0.42 -18.99
N TRP A 220 5.20 1.56 -19.66
CA TRP A 220 6.54 2.10 -19.85
C TRP A 220 6.52 3.59 -19.51
N LEU A 221 7.40 3.98 -18.60
CA LEU A 221 7.47 5.33 -18.06
C LEU A 221 8.90 5.84 -18.16
N GLY A 222 9.03 7.12 -18.53
CA GLY A 222 10.23 7.92 -18.35
C GLY A 222 10.09 8.80 -17.13
N ARG A 223 11.15 8.95 -16.33
CA ARG A 223 11.19 9.87 -15.20
C ARG A 223 12.49 10.67 -15.20
N PHE A 224 12.36 11.98 -15.03
CA PHE A 224 13.48 12.87 -14.73
C PHE A 224 13.38 13.35 -13.29
N ARG A 225 14.46 13.27 -12.53
CA ARG A 225 14.57 13.81 -11.17
C ARG A 225 15.66 14.84 -11.11
N GLY A 226 15.46 15.85 -10.26
CA GLY A 226 16.48 16.85 -10.02
C GLY A 226 16.04 17.90 -9.03
N TYR A 227 16.95 18.82 -8.73
CA TYR A 227 16.72 19.95 -7.86
C TYR A 227 16.63 21.24 -8.65
N LEU A 228 15.67 22.10 -8.29
CA LEU A 228 15.57 23.46 -8.72
C LEU A 228 15.69 24.38 -7.49
N GLY A 229 16.90 24.83 -7.19
CA GLY A 229 17.22 25.45 -5.91
C GLY A 229 17.07 24.42 -4.79
N ASP A 230 16.22 24.72 -3.81
CA ASP A 230 15.91 23.86 -2.66
C ASP A 230 14.70 22.94 -2.88
N ILE A 231 14.14 22.93 -4.09
CA ILE A 231 12.99 22.10 -4.46
C ILE A 231 13.49 20.83 -5.12
N ASP A 232 13.26 19.66 -4.49
CA ASP A 232 13.39 18.34 -5.13
C ASP A 232 12.14 18.08 -5.97
N GLY A 233 12.31 17.68 -7.22
CA GLY A 233 11.19 17.44 -8.12
C GLY A 233 11.42 16.31 -9.10
N SER A 234 10.32 15.80 -9.67
CA SER A 234 10.38 14.88 -10.79
C SER A 234 9.29 15.16 -11.82
N LEU A 235 9.60 14.84 -13.06
CA LEU A 235 8.66 14.78 -14.18
C LEU A 235 8.58 13.32 -14.64
N ILE A 236 7.35 12.80 -14.75
CA ILE A 236 7.06 11.42 -15.13
C ILE A 236 6.14 11.46 -16.35
N PHE A 237 6.37 10.61 -17.34
CA PHE A 237 5.51 10.53 -18.51
C PHE A 237 5.62 9.15 -19.16
N GLY A 238 4.57 8.74 -19.83
CA GLY A 238 4.56 7.51 -20.61
C GLY A 238 3.20 6.82 -20.63
N GLN A 239 3.19 5.59 -21.10
CA GLN A 239 2.01 4.76 -21.21
C GLN A 239 1.90 3.86 -19.97
N ARG A 240 0.72 3.81 -19.37
CA ARG A 240 0.38 2.93 -18.28
C ARG A 240 -0.88 2.16 -18.63
N ALA A 241 -0.72 0.92 -19.02
CA ALA A 241 -1.80 0.14 -19.62
C ALA A 241 -2.48 0.92 -20.76
N GLU A 242 -3.79 1.14 -20.69
CA GLU A 242 -4.55 1.88 -21.71
C GLU A 242 -4.36 3.41 -21.65
N ASP A 243 -3.83 3.94 -20.54
CA ASP A 243 -3.79 5.38 -20.29
C ASP A 243 -2.41 5.98 -20.63
N PHE A 244 -2.35 7.11 -21.32
CA PHE A 244 -1.13 7.92 -21.36
C PHE A 244 -1.12 8.88 -20.16
N MET A 245 0.01 8.95 -19.44
CA MET A 245 0.12 9.80 -18.26
C MET A 245 1.26 10.81 -18.36
N VAL A 246 1.04 11.96 -17.75
CA VAL A 246 2.06 12.94 -17.40
C VAL A 246 1.89 13.29 -15.93
N GLY A 247 2.96 13.17 -15.16
CA GLY A 247 2.94 13.44 -13.73
C GLY A 247 4.13 14.27 -13.27
N THR A 248 3.97 14.99 -12.19
CA THR A 248 5.05 15.73 -11.52
C THR A 248 4.96 15.58 -10.02
N THR A 249 6.12 15.60 -9.37
CA THR A 249 6.23 15.65 -7.92
C THR A 249 7.12 16.80 -7.51
N PHE A 250 6.88 17.36 -6.35
CA PHE A 250 7.81 18.28 -5.71
C PHE A 250 7.83 18.08 -4.19
N SER A 251 8.96 18.42 -3.57
CA SER A 251 9.13 18.51 -2.12
C SER A 251 10.12 19.62 -1.80
N ALA A 252 9.83 20.41 -0.78
CA ALA A 252 10.68 21.51 -0.33
C ALA A 252 10.54 21.71 1.19
N ILE A 253 11.56 22.28 1.80
CA ILE A 253 11.51 22.76 3.19
C ILE A 253 11.18 24.24 3.19
N VAL A 254 10.08 24.62 3.82
CA VAL A 254 9.64 26.02 3.97
C VAL A 254 9.66 26.37 5.47
N GLY A 255 10.69 27.10 5.89
CA GLY A 255 10.97 27.31 7.30
C GLY A 255 11.42 26.00 7.95
N GLU A 256 10.59 25.44 8.84
CA GLU A 256 10.82 24.14 9.49
C GLU A 256 9.80 23.08 9.03
N ALA A 257 8.88 23.45 8.13
CA ALA A 257 7.88 22.55 7.58
C ALA A 257 8.38 21.94 6.28
N GLU A 258 8.15 20.65 6.07
CA GLU A 258 8.20 20.03 4.77
C GLU A 258 6.89 20.29 4.03
N VAL A 259 6.96 20.63 2.74
CA VAL A 259 5.81 20.77 1.85
C VAL A 259 6.04 19.88 0.64
N HIS A 260 5.05 19.10 0.27
CA HIS A 260 5.11 18.25 -0.91
C HIS A 260 3.84 18.31 -1.74
N GLY A 261 3.96 17.93 -3.00
CA GLY A 261 2.83 17.83 -3.90
C GLY A 261 3.10 16.91 -5.08
N GLU A 262 2.01 16.39 -5.60
CA GLU A 262 1.98 15.51 -6.77
C GLU A 262 0.80 15.88 -7.64
N LEU A 263 1.00 15.90 -8.95
CA LEU A 263 -0.06 16.02 -9.94
C LEU A 263 0.17 14.97 -11.02
N ALA A 264 -0.89 14.25 -11.39
CA ALA A 264 -0.88 13.35 -12.54
C ALA A 264 -2.12 13.59 -13.40
N LEU A 265 -1.90 13.66 -14.70
CA LEU A 265 -2.93 13.77 -15.73
C LEU A 265 -2.90 12.48 -16.54
N PHE A 266 -4.07 11.89 -16.78
CA PHE A 266 -4.23 10.66 -17.55
C PHE A 266 -5.17 10.94 -18.72
N ASP A 267 -4.68 10.72 -19.93
CA ASP A 267 -5.52 10.66 -21.13
C ASP A 267 -6.05 9.22 -21.25
N THR A 268 -7.36 9.06 -21.02
CA THR A 268 -8.01 7.75 -20.89
C THR A 268 -8.89 7.46 -22.09
N PRO A 269 -8.87 6.24 -22.67
CA PRO A 269 -9.79 5.88 -23.76
C PRO A 269 -11.24 5.79 -23.31
N GLU A 270 -11.50 5.40 -22.05
CA GLU A 270 -12.84 5.35 -21.47
C GLU A 270 -13.22 6.68 -20.83
N ALA A 271 -14.44 7.14 -21.11
CA ALA A 271 -14.99 8.35 -20.50
C ALA A 271 -15.18 8.18 -18.99
N GLN A 272 -14.82 9.21 -18.21
CA GLN A 272 -15.09 9.24 -16.78
C GLN A 272 -16.57 9.64 -16.56
N PRO A 273 -17.41 8.72 -16.03
CA PRO A 273 -18.85 8.92 -16.00
C PRO A 273 -19.33 10.16 -15.23
N ASP A 274 -18.56 10.56 -14.21
CA ASP A 274 -18.87 11.76 -13.41
C ASP A 274 -18.17 13.04 -13.94
N GLY A 275 -17.58 12.96 -15.16
CA GLY A 275 -16.75 14.03 -15.73
C GLY A 275 -15.40 14.18 -15.04
N THR A 276 -14.58 15.12 -15.48
CA THR A 276 -13.24 15.38 -14.95
C THR A 276 -13.07 16.81 -14.43
N LEU A 277 -12.01 17.05 -13.67
CA LEU A 277 -11.70 18.37 -13.07
C LEU A 277 -11.65 19.51 -14.10
N TRP A 278 -11.12 19.23 -15.30
CA TRP A 278 -10.93 20.25 -16.35
C TRP A 278 -12.12 20.40 -17.29
N GLY A 279 -13.21 19.68 -17.02
CA GLY A 279 -14.31 19.52 -17.96
C GLY A 279 -14.02 18.45 -19.02
N GLY A 280 -15.08 17.92 -19.63
CA GLY A 280 -14.97 16.73 -20.46
C GLY A 280 -14.92 15.45 -19.65
N ASP A 281 -14.46 14.34 -20.25
CA ASP A 281 -14.61 13.00 -19.69
C ASP A 281 -13.40 12.07 -19.91
N HIS A 282 -12.37 12.52 -20.64
CA HIS A 282 -11.20 11.68 -20.97
C HIS A 282 -9.90 12.09 -20.26
N LEU A 283 -9.78 13.33 -19.77
CA LEU A 283 -8.57 13.81 -19.09
C LEU A 283 -8.74 13.71 -17.57
N ALA A 284 -8.44 12.54 -17.02
CA ALA A 284 -8.52 12.29 -15.59
C ALA A 284 -7.33 12.89 -14.83
N THR A 285 -7.60 13.46 -13.67
CA THR A 285 -6.63 14.14 -12.80
C THR A 285 -6.50 13.41 -11.48
N LYS A 286 -5.27 13.27 -11.00
CA LYS A 286 -4.96 12.94 -9.60
C LYS A 286 -4.09 14.04 -9.03
N LEU A 287 -4.39 14.49 -7.82
CA LEU A 287 -3.65 15.53 -7.10
C LEU A 287 -3.45 15.12 -5.64
N VAL A 288 -2.26 15.35 -5.14
CA VAL A 288 -1.94 15.28 -3.71
C VAL A 288 -1.18 16.55 -3.34
N MET A 289 -1.55 17.17 -2.24
CA MET A 289 -0.82 18.28 -1.64
C MET A 289 -0.75 18.08 -0.14
N GLY A 290 0.43 18.21 0.44
CA GLY A 290 0.62 17.98 1.85
C GLY A 290 1.74 18.79 2.47
N SER A 291 1.75 18.78 3.79
CA SER A 291 2.80 19.39 4.60
C SER A 291 2.94 18.64 5.90
N SER A 292 4.18 18.54 6.39
CA SER A 292 4.48 18.01 7.72
C SER A 292 5.30 19.00 8.53
N TYR A 293 5.05 19.02 9.84
CA TYR A 293 5.76 19.86 10.79
C TYR A 293 5.96 19.11 12.11
N THR A 294 7.17 19.18 12.65
CA THR A 294 7.47 18.60 13.96
C THR A 294 7.62 19.71 14.99
N PHE A 295 6.65 19.76 15.89
CA PHE A 295 6.67 20.70 17.03
C PHE A 295 7.67 20.24 18.08
N ASN A 296 8.45 21.16 18.63
CA ASN A 296 9.38 20.89 19.72
C ASN A 296 8.62 20.79 21.06
N VAL A 297 7.75 19.78 21.18
CA VAL A 297 6.94 19.48 22.36
C VAL A 297 7.33 18.09 22.86
N GLY A 298 7.91 18.00 24.03
CA GLY A 298 8.39 16.75 24.62
C GLY A 298 9.42 16.06 23.71
N ASN A 299 9.10 14.87 23.23
CA ASN A 299 9.97 14.09 22.34
C ASN A 299 9.74 14.38 20.84
N GLY A 300 8.99 15.45 20.51
CA GLY A 300 8.66 15.82 19.13
C GLY A 300 7.27 15.35 18.72
N LEU A 301 6.31 16.29 18.61
CA LEU A 301 4.96 16.02 18.07
C LEU A 301 4.95 16.33 16.58
N THR A 302 4.77 15.33 15.73
CA THR A 302 4.69 15.52 14.29
C THR A 302 3.23 15.60 13.85
N LEU A 303 2.89 16.65 13.10
CA LEU A 303 1.62 16.82 12.39
C LEU A 303 1.89 16.73 10.90
N LEU A 304 1.15 15.86 10.23
CA LEU A 304 1.07 15.75 8.77
C LEU A 304 -0.36 16.11 8.34
N GLY A 305 -0.52 16.87 7.28
CA GLY A 305 -1.79 17.10 6.60
C GLY A 305 -1.66 16.87 5.12
N GLU A 306 -2.62 16.15 4.52
CA GLU A 306 -2.69 15.91 3.06
C GLU A 306 -4.11 16.11 2.53
N TYR A 307 -4.22 16.73 1.36
CA TYR A 307 -5.41 16.75 0.52
C TYR A 307 -5.19 15.85 -0.68
N HIS A 308 -6.19 15.05 -1.01
CA HIS A 308 -6.23 14.15 -2.15
C HIS A 308 -7.43 14.44 -3.03
N TYR A 309 -7.21 14.44 -4.34
CA TYR A 309 -8.24 14.47 -5.38
C TYR A 309 -7.96 13.42 -6.44
N CYS A 310 -9.00 12.75 -6.94
CA CYS A 310 -8.88 11.71 -7.97
C CYS A 310 -10.15 11.59 -8.81
N ASP A 311 -10.08 11.89 -10.12
CA ASP A 311 -11.21 11.75 -11.04
C ASP A 311 -11.67 10.30 -11.23
N PHE A 312 -10.82 9.30 -10.95
CA PHE A 312 -11.21 7.88 -10.96
C PHE A 312 -12.09 7.48 -9.78
N GLY A 313 -12.22 8.31 -8.76
CA GLY A 313 -13.14 8.11 -7.63
C GLY A 313 -14.58 8.43 -8.01
N VAL A 314 -15.52 7.95 -7.21
CA VAL A 314 -16.96 8.19 -7.36
C VAL A 314 -17.33 9.51 -6.71
N LYS A 315 -18.10 10.37 -7.41
CA LYS A 315 -18.48 11.68 -6.92
C LYS A 315 -19.53 11.60 -5.82
N ASP A 316 -20.60 10.88 -6.08
CA ASP A 316 -21.75 10.75 -5.17
C ASP A 316 -21.75 9.37 -4.51
N ALA A 317 -21.85 9.32 -3.18
CA ALA A 317 -21.76 8.08 -2.43
C ALA A 317 -22.85 7.06 -2.81
N GLU A 318 -24.02 7.54 -3.26
CA GLU A 318 -25.14 6.70 -3.69
C GLU A 318 -24.81 5.86 -4.93
N ASP A 319 -23.86 6.33 -5.77
CA ASP A 319 -23.45 5.65 -7.01
C ASP A 319 -22.34 4.60 -6.78
N ILE A 320 -21.71 4.55 -5.61
CA ILE A 320 -20.59 3.66 -5.32
C ILE A 320 -20.93 2.20 -5.60
N LEU A 321 -22.09 1.72 -5.16
CA LEU A 321 -22.49 0.32 -5.37
C LEU A 321 -22.72 -0.01 -6.84
N LEU A 322 -23.26 0.93 -7.62
CA LEU A 322 -23.44 0.79 -9.06
C LEU A 322 -22.06 0.77 -9.76
N ARG A 323 -21.15 1.65 -9.37
CA ARG A 323 -19.78 1.69 -9.90
C ARG A 323 -18.99 0.42 -9.59
N LEU A 324 -19.15 -0.14 -8.41
CA LEU A 324 -18.51 -1.42 -8.05
C LEU A 324 -19.01 -2.61 -8.87
N GLN A 325 -20.13 -2.47 -9.59
CA GLN A 325 -20.62 -3.47 -10.57
C GLN A 325 -20.11 -3.21 -11.99
N ASP A 326 -19.57 -2.03 -12.29
CA ASP A 326 -18.99 -1.67 -13.57
C ASP A 326 -17.61 -2.34 -13.73
N PRO A 327 -17.40 -3.19 -14.75
CA PRO A 327 -16.13 -3.88 -14.97
C PRO A 327 -14.94 -2.95 -15.17
N ASP A 328 -15.11 -1.80 -15.82
CA ASP A 328 -14.04 -0.83 -16.07
C ASP A 328 -13.63 -0.15 -14.76
N PHE A 329 -14.59 0.24 -13.92
CA PHE A 329 -14.31 0.76 -12.59
C PHE A 329 -13.64 -0.29 -11.69
N GLN A 330 -14.10 -1.54 -11.69
CA GLN A 330 -13.48 -2.63 -10.94
C GLN A 330 -12.03 -2.84 -11.35
N LYS A 331 -11.74 -2.88 -12.66
CA LYS A 331 -10.39 -3.00 -13.20
C LYS A 331 -9.48 -1.88 -12.69
N ARG A 332 -9.94 -0.62 -12.76
CA ARG A 332 -9.21 0.55 -12.26
C ARG A 332 -9.01 0.52 -10.74
N TYR A 333 -10.03 0.19 -9.99
CA TYR A 333 -9.97 0.08 -8.53
C TYR A 333 -8.98 -1.00 -8.07
N LEU A 334 -9.05 -2.20 -8.67
CA LEU A 334 -8.14 -3.31 -8.35
C LEU A 334 -6.69 -3.02 -8.77
N ARG A 335 -6.48 -2.21 -9.79
CA ARG A 335 -5.18 -1.74 -10.25
C ARG A 335 -4.59 -0.64 -9.33
N GLY A 336 -5.42 -0.03 -8.47
CA GLY A 336 -5.01 1.04 -7.56
C GLY A 336 -5.05 2.44 -8.20
N ASP A 337 -5.87 2.65 -9.25
CA ASP A 337 -6.03 3.96 -9.87
C ASP A 337 -6.67 4.95 -8.91
N THR A 338 -7.56 4.48 -8.05
CA THR A 338 -8.01 5.21 -6.87
C THR A 338 -7.64 4.46 -5.59
N GLN A 339 -7.19 5.19 -4.58
CA GLN A 339 -6.82 4.65 -3.26
C GLN A 339 -8.01 4.66 -2.28
N ILE A 340 -9.05 5.41 -2.59
CA ILE A 340 -10.32 5.52 -1.88
C ILE A 340 -11.46 5.48 -2.89
N LEU A 341 -12.67 5.12 -2.46
CA LEU A 341 -13.83 5.08 -3.38
C LEU A 341 -14.34 6.47 -3.75
N GLY A 342 -14.26 7.44 -2.83
CA GLY A 342 -14.62 8.84 -3.12
C GLY A 342 -13.56 9.57 -3.95
N ARG A 343 -13.92 10.71 -4.53
CA ARG A 343 -13.01 11.56 -5.30
C ARG A 343 -12.05 12.36 -4.45
N GLU A 344 -12.49 12.78 -3.27
CA GLU A 344 -11.76 13.71 -2.43
C GLU A 344 -11.54 13.16 -1.04
N ALA A 345 -10.40 13.50 -0.46
CA ALA A 345 -10.13 13.28 0.94
C ALA A 345 -9.21 14.35 1.52
N LEU A 346 -9.47 14.69 2.78
CA LEU A 346 -8.57 15.42 3.66
C LEU A 346 -8.07 14.43 4.71
N ALA A 347 -6.76 14.38 4.91
CA ALA A 347 -6.17 13.58 5.97
C ALA A 347 -5.30 14.44 6.88
N ALA A 348 -5.38 14.18 8.18
CA ALA A 348 -4.48 14.75 9.17
C ALA A 348 -3.98 13.65 10.09
N GLN A 349 -2.67 13.55 10.28
CA GLN A 349 -2.04 12.57 11.14
C GLN A 349 -1.18 13.25 12.19
N LEU A 350 -1.42 12.91 13.46
CA LEU A 350 -0.54 13.22 14.58
C LEU A 350 0.29 11.99 14.93
N SER A 351 1.57 12.18 15.23
CA SER A 351 2.48 11.14 15.70
C SER A 351 3.32 11.66 16.84
N TYR A 352 3.40 10.88 17.92
CA TYR A 352 4.18 11.26 19.11
C TYR A 352 4.94 10.05 19.68
N PRO A 353 6.29 10.10 19.72
CA PRO A 353 7.10 9.09 20.39
C PRO A 353 7.11 9.36 21.90
N PHE A 354 6.35 8.59 22.68
CA PHE A 354 6.34 8.73 24.15
C PHE A 354 7.71 8.36 24.74
N ASN A 355 8.36 7.36 24.19
CA ASN A 355 9.73 6.93 24.45
C ASN A 355 10.24 6.06 23.29
N GLU A 356 11.42 5.47 23.41
CA GLU A 356 12.04 4.62 22.37
C GLU A 356 11.20 3.38 21.99
N ALA A 357 10.39 2.87 22.93
CA ALA A 357 9.60 1.66 22.73
C ALA A 357 8.11 1.94 22.45
N VAL A 358 7.62 3.17 22.63
CA VAL A 358 6.18 3.49 22.59
C VAL A 358 5.92 4.66 21.68
N ASN A 359 5.22 4.43 20.57
CA ASN A 359 4.76 5.44 19.63
C ASN A 359 3.23 5.48 19.59
N GLY A 360 2.64 6.66 19.77
CA GLY A 360 1.22 6.92 19.59
C GLY A 360 0.95 7.67 18.30
N GLY A 361 -0.18 7.36 17.66
CA GLY A 361 -0.63 8.03 16.46
C GLY A 361 -2.13 8.31 16.49
N PHE A 362 -2.56 9.29 15.72
CA PHE A 362 -3.97 9.61 15.53
C PHE A 362 -4.17 10.11 14.10
N LEU A 363 -4.92 9.36 13.30
CA LEU A 363 -5.27 9.72 11.93
C LEU A 363 -6.74 10.15 11.86
N VAL A 364 -7.00 11.24 11.17
CA VAL A 364 -8.32 11.67 10.70
C VAL A 364 -8.32 11.60 9.19
N LEU A 365 -9.28 10.88 8.62
CA LEU A 365 -9.52 10.84 7.18
C LEU A 365 -10.96 11.30 6.94
N ALA A 366 -11.18 12.35 6.17
CA ALA A 366 -12.48 12.95 5.95
C ALA A 366 -12.74 13.16 4.44
N ASN A 367 -13.98 12.91 4.01
CA ASN A 367 -14.46 13.31 2.70
C ASN A 367 -15.15 14.69 2.84
N PRO A 368 -14.60 15.75 2.21
CA PRO A 368 -15.20 17.09 2.33
C PRO A 368 -16.54 17.24 1.60
N THR A 369 -16.82 16.37 0.60
CA THR A 369 -18.04 16.44 -0.22
C THR A 369 -19.28 16.02 0.58
N ASP A 370 -19.22 14.96 1.38
CA ASP A 370 -20.35 14.43 2.15
C ASP A 370 -20.20 14.57 3.67
N GLY A 371 -19.06 15.10 4.12
CA GLY A 371 -18.77 15.33 5.54
C GLY A 371 -18.51 14.05 6.36
N SER A 372 -18.39 12.90 5.71
CA SER A 372 -18.07 11.63 6.38
C SER A 372 -16.57 11.43 6.58
N GLY A 373 -16.20 10.45 7.41
CA GLY A 373 -14.77 10.17 7.61
C GLY A 373 -14.51 9.01 8.57
N VAL A 374 -13.22 8.85 8.92
CA VAL A 374 -12.72 7.84 9.86
C VAL A 374 -11.71 8.46 10.82
N LEU A 375 -11.88 8.22 12.11
CA LEU A 375 -10.87 8.46 13.14
C LEU A 375 -10.09 7.16 13.37
N SER A 376 -8.76 7.25 13.44
CA SER A 376 -7.94 6.07 13.71
C SER A 376 -6.84 6.38 14.74
N PRO A 377 -7.12 6.25 16.05
CA PRO A 377 -6.09 6.19 17.06
C PRO A 377 -5.25 4.92 16.91
N SER A 378 -3.94 5.04 17.09
CA SER A 378 -2.98 3.96 16.96
C SER A 378 -1.96 3.96 18.07
N LEU A 379 -1.45 2.77 18.41
CA LEU A 379 -0.35 2.58 19.33
C LEU A 379 0.58 1.50 18.80
N ARG A 380 1.88 1.80 18.76
CA ARG A 380 2.95 0.86 18.45
C ARG A 380 3.83 0.68 19.68
N LEU A 381 4.08 -0.57 20.02
CA LEU A 381 4.92 -1.00 21.15
C LEU A 381 6.03 -1.90 20.60
N ASP A 382 7.26 -1.45 20.72
CA ASP A 382 8.44 -2.27 20.45
C ASP A 382 8.80 -3.00 21.75
N LEU A 383 8.30 -4.24 21.90
CA LEU A 383 8.40 -5.05 23.12
C LEU A 383 9.81 -5.60 23.33
N ASP A 384 10.52 -5.83 22.24
CA ASP A 384 11.93 -6.25 22.21
C ASP A 384 12.51 -5.73 20.88
N ARG A 385 13.82 -5.89 20.66
CA ARG A 385 14.52 -5.48 19.44
C ARG A 385 13.86 -6.06 18.17
N ASN A 386 13.27 -7.23 18.30
CA ASN A 386 12.73 -8.03 17.20
C ASN A 386 11.21 -8.21 17.29
N ILE A 387 10.53 -7.66 18.28
CA ILE A 387 9.10 -7.91 18.52
C ILE A 387 8.35 -6.57 18.60
N THR A 388 7.41 -6.38 17.71
CA THR A 388 6.55 -5.19 17.68
C THR A 388 5.08 -5.60 17.82
N LEU A 389 4.33 -4.87 18.64
CA LEU A 389 2.87 -4.94 18.71
C LEU A 389 2.28 -3.62 18.21
N THR A 390 1.40 -3.70 17.21
CA THR A 390 0.69 -2.53 16.68
C THR A 390 -0.80 -2.71 16.88
N THR A 391 -1.49 -1.66 17.33
CA THR A 391 -2.95 -1.63 17.41
C THR A 391 -3.48 -0.34 16.82
N ASN A 392 -4.58 -0.46 16.05
CA ASN A 392 -5.33 0.66 15.49
C ASN A 392 -6.83 0.42 15.71
N THR A 393 -7.57 1.47 16.04
CA THR A 393 -9.03 1.44 16.03
C THR A 393 -9.52 2.31 14.89
N PHE A 394 -10.51 1.88 14.13
CA PHE A 394 -11.14 2.65 13.07
C PHE A 394 -12.57 2.97 13.49
N ILE A 395 -12.87 4.26 13.62
CA ILE A 395 -14.15 4.78 14.09
C ILE A 395 -14.70 5.67 12.96
N PRO A 396 -15.55 5.12 12.07
CA PRO A 396 -16.16 5.92 11.01
C PRO A 396 -17.24 6.84 11.56
N TRP A 397 -17.48 7.93 10.83
CA TRP A 397 -18.64 8.79 11.00
C TRP A 397 -19.22 9.17 9.63
N GLY A 398 -20.50 9.51 9.57
CA GLY A 398 -21.21 9.88 8.35
C GLY A 398 -22.64 9.35 8.34
N ALA A 399 -23.35 9.59 7.25
CA ALA A 399 -24.69 9.04 7.07
C ALA A 399 -24.61 7.53 6.85
N GLU A 400 -25.15 6.76 7.80
CA GLU A 400 -25.20 5.30 7.69
C GLU A 400 -26.03 4.85 6.48
N PRO A 401 -25.73 3.69 5.89
CA PRO A 401 -26.51 3.12 4.81
C PRO A 401 -27.95 2.86 5.23
N LYS A 402 -28.85 2.88 4.26
CA LYS A 402 -30.28 2.63 4.52
C LYS A 402 -30.95 1.94 3.33
N ASN A 403 -31.67 0.86 3.60
CA ASN A 403 -32.39 0.07 2.58
C ASN A 403 -31.47 -0.40 1.44
N GLY A 404 -30.25 -0.79 1.75
CA GLY A 404 -29.27 -1.25 0.75
C GLY A 404 -28.61 -0.15 -0.07
N GLN A 405 -28.75 1.14 0.32
CA GLN A 405 -28.11 2.27 -0.35
C GLN A 405 -27.04 2.92 0.54
N LEU A 406 -25.89 3.24 -0.03
CA LEU A 406 -24.88 4.08 0.61
C LEU A 406 -25.35 5.54 0.60
N ARG A 407 -25.06 6.26 1.68
CA ARG A 407 -25.45 7.66 1.86
C ARG A 407 -24.28 8.58 2.15
N SER A 408 -23.10 8.01 2.39
CA SER A 408 -21.84 8.70 2.51
C SER A 408 -20.70 7.71 2.25
N VAL A 409 -19.51 8.23 1.93
CA VAL A 409 -18.33 7.41 1.56
C VAL A 409 -17.88 6.53 2.73
N TYR A 410 -17.86 7.07 3.95
CA TYR A 410 -17.36 6.36 5.13
C TYR A 410 -18.44 5.85 6.08
N GLY A 411 -19.69 6.29 5.96
CA GLY A 411 -20.76 5.89 6.87
C GLY A 411 -21.14 4.40 6.81
N ALA A 412 -20.76 3.71 5.74
CA ALA A 412 -20.90 2.26 5.60
C ALA A 412 -19.68 1.48 6.12
N SER A 413 -18.60 2.15 6.51
CA SER A 413 -17.42 1.50 7.05
C SER A 413 -17.70 0.94 8.44
N PRO A 414 -17.20 -0.27 8.78
CA PRO A 414 -17.41 -0.83 10.11
C PRO A 414 -16.51 -0.14 11.15
N VAL A 415 -16.98 -0.06 12.38
CA VAL A 415 -16.09 0.19 13.53
C VAL A 415 -15.18 -1.02 13.68
N SER A 416 -13.87 -0.81 13.65
CA SER A 416 -12.92 -1.93 13.59
C SER A 416 -11.78 -1.76 14.58
N LEU A 417 -11.30 -2.90 15.11
CA LEU A 417 -10.09 -3.00 15.92
C LEU A 417 -9.08 -3.90 15.19
N PHE A 418 -7.94 -3.32 14.88
CA PHE A 418 -6.77 -4.00 14.31
C PHE A 418 -5.73 -4.24 15.39
N ILE A 419 -5.21 -5.45 15.47
CA ILE A 419 -4.08 -5.83 16.33
C ILE A 419 -3.11 -6.68 15.50
N GLN A 420 -1.84 -6.31 15.49
CA GLN A 420 -0.79 -7.06 14.81
C GLN A 420 0.40 -7.27 15.75
N ALA A 421 0.84 -8.50 15.85
CA ALA A 421 2.15 -8.86 16.40
C ALA A 421 3.09 -9.21 15.24
N ALA A 422 4.27 -8.60 15.23
CA ALA A 422 5.31 -8.83 14.24
C ALA A 422 6.61 -9.24 14.92
N VAL A 423 7.34 -10.14 14.27
CA VAL A 423 8.64 -10.66 14.73
C VAL A 423 9.58 -10.66 13.54
N TYR A 424 10.80 -10.20 13.74
CA TYR A 424 11.82 -10.04 12.70
C TYR A 424 13.13 -10.71 13.12
N TYR A 425 13.77 -11.41 12.16
CA TYR A 425 15.06 -12.08 12.34
C TYR A 425 15.93 -11.94 11.10
#